data_5d950864bdd8a56a8220e8599c5e4f7f
#
_entry.id   5d950864bdd8a56a8220e8599c5e4f7f
#
_cell.length_a   1.000
_cell.length_b   1.000
_cell.length_c   1.000
_cell.angle_alpha   90.00
_cell.angle_beta   90.00
_cell.angle_gamma   90.00
#
_symmetry.space_group_name_H-M   'P 1'
#
loop_
_entity.id
_entity.type
_entity.pdbx_description
1 polymer ?
#
loop_
_entity_poly.entity_id
_entity_poly.type
_entity_poly.pdbx_seq_one_letter_code
_entity_poly.pdbx_strand_id
1 'polypeptide(L)'
;MKVFDKTWKLAVAGALVGVLAALLAYFGNPANMAICIACFVRDTAGALKLHSAAPVQYFRPEIVGFAVGAFAISLVTNEYKATAGSSPMLRFVLGAIMVIGALVFLGCPLRMVLRMAAGDLNAYVALVGFAGGIATGSFFLKKGFSLGRAYETQKSSGYVLPVLLLALFIIGAVTGVYAASTEGPGSKHAPVLISLVAALLIGALAQKSRMCFAGSIRDVILMKNFDLLSIIGALFAVMLIFNLATGNFHLSFSGQPIAHSQHLWNILGMYAVGFAAVLAGGCPLRQIILAGQGSSDSAVTFLGMLLGAALAHNFNLVGAAAKAATETEAAVLGGPAMPGKIAVIVCIALLFVIAAANMKRRKK
;
A
#
# COMPACT_ATOMS: atom_id res chain seq x y z
N MET A 1 22.44 16.35 3.59
CA MET A 1 23.28 15.32 4.24
C MET A 1 22.53 13.99 4.20
N LYS A 2 23.08 12.99 3.52
CA LYS A 2 22.44 11.67 3.40
C LYS A 2 22.52 10.96 4.75
N VAL A 3 21.43 10.91 5.50
CA VAL A 3 21.39 10.27 6.83
C VAL A 3 21.54 8.75 6.73
N PHE A 4 21.16 8.14 5.59
CA PHE A 4 21.17 6.70 5.36
C PHE A 4 22.09 6.32 4.17
N ASP A 5 23.38 6.60 4.31
CA ASP A 5 24.36 6.27 3.24
C ASP A 5 24.90 4.83 3.32
N LYS A 6 24.54 4.07 4.36
CA LYS A 6 25.01 2.69 4.56
C LYS A 6 23.83 1.74 4.74
N THR A 7 23.92 0.56 4.15
CA THR A 7 22.89 -0.50 4.20
C THR A 7 22.40 -0.82 5.60
N TRP A 8 23.29 -0.83 6.63
CA TRP A 8 22.89 -1.09 8.00
C TRP A 8 21.97 -0.03 8.59
N LYS A 9 22.14 1.26 8.22
CA LYS A 9 21.26 2.35 8.66
C LYS A 9 19.86 2.21 8.05
N LEU A 10 19.79 1.72 6.81
CA LEU A 10 18.54 1.39 6.15
C LEU A 10 17.84 0.23 6.85
N ALA A 11 18.57 -0.82 7.24
CA ALA A 11 18.03 -1.91 8.02
C ALA A 11 17.50 -1.44 9.38
N VAL A 12 18.20 -0.54 10.08
CA VAL A 12 17.70 0.08 11.33
C VAL A 12 16.39 0.84 11.09
N ALA A 13 16.27 1.60 10.00
CA ALA A 13 15.00 2.27 9.67
C ALA A 13 13.87 1.25 9.44
N GLY A 14 14.15 0.14 8.76
CA GLY A 14 13.21 -0.97 8.59
C GLY A 14 12.78 -1.60 9.91
N ALA A 15 13.74 -1.84 10.80
CA ALA A 15 13.47 -2.39 12.14
C ALA A 15 12.60 -1.44 12.98
N LEU A 16 12.87 -0.13 12.95
CA LEU A 16 12.05 0.87 13.65
C LEU A 16 10.61 0.89 13.10
N VAL A 17 10.43 0.82 11.78
CA VAL A 17 9.09 0.70 11.19
C VAL A 17 8.43 -0.61 11.61
N GLY A 18 9.18 -1.71 11.72
CA GLY A 18 8.69 -2.98 12.24
C GLY A 18 8.20 -2.88 13.69
N VAL A 19 8.95 -2.20 14.56
CA VAL A 19 8.55 -1.95 15.95
C VAL A 19 7.26 -1.11 16.03
N LEU A 20 7.18 -0.04 15.22
CA LEU A 20 5.96 0.79 15.17
C LEU A 20 4.76 0.00 14.63
N ALA A 21 4.97 -0.91 13.67
CA ALA A 21 3.94 -1.82 13.18
C ALA A 21 3.47 -2.79 14.27
N ALA A 22 4.41 -3.38 15.03
CA ALA A 22 4.11 -4.26 16.15
C ALA A 22 3.32 -3.52 17.25
N LEU A 23 3.69 -2.29 17.57
CA LEU A 23 2.95 -1.45 18.51
C LEU A 23 1.52 -1.19 18.05
N LEU A 24 1.31 -0.83 16.78
CA LEU A 24 -0.03 -0.63 16.24
C LEU A 24 -0.88 -1.90 16.27
N ALA A 25 -0.27 -3.07 16.01
CA ALA A 25 -0.97 -4.36 16.15
C ALA A 25 -1.32 -4.65 17.61
N TYR A 26 -0.40 -4.40 18.53
CA TYR A 26 -0.61 -4.60 19.97
C TYR A 26 -1.74 -3.70 20.53
N PHE A 27 -1.80 -2.45 20.08
CA PHE A 27 -2.81 -1.49 20.52
C PHE A 27 -4.16 -1.59 19.81
N GLY A 28 -4.37 -2.56 18.91
CA GLY A 28 -5.69 -2.91 18.39
C GLY A 28 -5.90 -2.81 16.90
N ASN A 29 -4.89 -2.49 16.09
CA ASN A 29 -5.02 -2.65 14.65
C ASN A 29 -5.22 -4.15 14.31
N PRO A 30 -6.03 -4.48 13.28
CA PRO A 30 -6.39 -5.87 13.00
C PRO A 30 -5.17 -6.78 12.84
N ALA A 31 -5.27 -8.02 13.32
CA ALA A 31 -4.24 -9.04 13.16
C ALA A 31 -3.82 -9.19 11.69
N ASN A 32 -2.52 -9.37 11.44
CA ASN A 32 -1.90 -9.42 10.12
C ASN A 32 -2.16 -8.16 9.25
N MET A 33 -2.68 -7.08 9.82
CA MET A 33 -2.93 -5.84 9.09
C MET A 33 -2.06 -4.69 9.60
N ALA A 34 -1.80 -4.58 10.90
CA ALA A 34 -0.97 -3.56 11.57
C ALA A 34 -0.82 -2.24 10.78
N ILE A 35 -0.09 -2.30 9.66
CA ILE A 35 0.05 -1.24 8.65
C ILE A 35 -0.32 -1.82 7.29
N CYS A 36 -1.43 -1.39 6.68
CA CYS A 36 -1.83 -1.78 5.34
C CYS A 36 -2.38 -0.60 4.56
N ILE A 37 -1.61 -0.08 3.62
CA ILE A 37 -2.00 1.12 2.90
C ILE A 37 -3.30 0.93 2.10
N ALA A 38 -3.44 -0.18 1.37
CA ALA A 38 -4.66 -0.44 0.61
C ALA A 38 -5.90 -0.55 1.51
N CYS A 39 -5.75 -1.22 2.68
CA CYS A 39 -6.84 -1.32 3.64
C CYS A 39 -7.17 0.03 4.28
N PHE A 40 -6.16 0.83 4.61
CA PHE A 40 -6.35 2.15 5.20
C PHE A 40 -6.99 3.14 4.22
N VAL A 41 -6.59 3.11 2.95
CA VAL A 41 -7.24 3.88 1.88
C VAL A 41 -8.68 3.44 1.69
N ARG A 42 -8.95 2.13 1.72
CA ARG A 42 -10.30 1.55 1.66
C ARG A 42 -11.17 2.04 2.82
N ASP A 43 -10.68 1.90 4.05
CA ASP A 43 -11.41 2.29 5.24
C ASP A 43 -11.71 3.80 5.24
N THR A 44 -10.73 4.61 4.81
CA THR A 44 -10.89 6.07 4.63
C THR A 44 -11.92 6.39 3.56
N ALA A 45 -11.92 5.69 2.41
CA ALA A 45 -12.96 5.85 1.38
C ALA A 45 -14.36 5.54 1.93
N GLY A 46 -14.48 4.49 2.75
CA GLY A 46 -15.73 4.15 3.42
C GLY A 46 -16.17 5.19 4.44
N ALA A 47 -15.24 5.71 5.25
CA ALA A 47 -15.53 6.80 6.19
C ALA A 47 -16.05 8.06 5.47
N LEU A 48 -15.47 8.37 4.31
CA LEU A 48 -15.92 9.47 3.43
C LEU A 48 -17.20 9.13 2.66
N LYS A 49 -17.85 8.00 2.92
CA LYS A 49 -19.09 7.54 2.28
C LYS A 49 -18.97 7.33 0.76
N LEU A 50 -17.74 7.09 0.25
CA LEU A 50 -17.53 6.76 -1.16
C LEU A 50 -17.93 5.30 -1.49
N HIS A 51 -18.10 4.46 -0.45
CA HIS A 51 -18.74 3.15 -0.52
C HIS A 51 -19.52 2.87 0.77
N SER A 52 -20.47 1.92 0.72
CA SER A 52 -21.38 1.60 1.82
C SER A 52 -21.03 0.30 2.56
N ALA A 53 -19.86 -0.29 2.33
CA ALA A 53 -19.47 -1.56 2.99
C ALA A 53 -19.22 -1.33 4.49
N ALA A 54 -20.22 -1.59 5.31
CA ALA A 54 -20.25 -1.33 6.75
C ALA A 54 -19.04 -1.86 7.56
N PRO A 55 -18.46 -3.07 7.28
CA PRO A 55 -17.33 -3.57 8.06
C PRO A 55 -15.99 -2.85 7.85
N VAL A 56 -15.90 -1.91 6.90
CA VAL A 56 -14.63 -1.31 6.46
C VAL A 56 -14.74 0.22 6.28
N GLN A 57 -15.36 0.87 7.27
CA GLN A 57 -15.54 2.32 7.33
C GLN A 57 -14.87 2.86 8.58
N TYR A 58 -13.73 3.52 8.40
CA TYR A 58 -13.02 4.22 9.47
C TYR A 58 -12.03 5.21 8.86
N PHE A 59 -12.08 6.47 9.28
CA PHE A 59 -11.11 7.46 8.81
C PHE A 59 -9.76 7.20 9.48
N ARG A 60 -8.84 6.61 8.73
CA ARG A 60 -7.56 6.12 9.24
C ARG A 60 -6.57 7.26 9.53
N PRO A 61 -6.25 7.55 10.81
CA PRO A 61 -5.25 8.55 11.17
C PRO A 61 -3.87 8.25 10.56
N GLU A 62 -3.60 6.97 10.31
CA GLU A 62 -2.33 6.51 9.75
C GLU A 62 -2.08 7.08 8.34
N ILE A 63 -3.10 7.21 7.50
CA ILE A 63 -2.96 7.81 6.16
C ILE A 63 -2.52 9.27 6.27
N VAL A 64 -3.11 10.00 7.21
CA VAL A 64 -2.73 11.40 7.48
C VAL A 64 -1.30 11.47 7.99
N GLY A 65 -0.97 10.63 9.00
CA GLY A 65 0.36 10.58 9.59
C GLY A 65 1.45 10.27 8.58
N PHE A 66 1.25 9.33 7.66
CA PHE A 66 2.25 9.02 6.61
C PHE A 66 2.51 10.22 5.70
N ALA A 67 1.47 10.90 5.22
CA ALA A 67 1.63 12.06 4.34
C ALA A 67 2.25 13.25 5.08
N VAL A 68 1.74 13.58 6.27
CA VAL A 68 2.20 14.73 7.07
C VAL A 68 3.59 14.49 7.64
N GLY A 69 3.92 13.26 8.07
CA GLY A 69 5.26 12.90 8.55
C GLY A 69 6.31 13.01 7.45
N ALA A 70 5.99 12.53 6.24
CA ALA A 70 6.85 12.70 5.07
C ALA A 70 7.00 14.18 4.68
N PHE A 71 5.93 14.95 4.74
CA PHE A 71 5.92 16.39 4.50
C PHE A 71 6.82 17.14 5.50
N ALA A 72 6.58 16.93 6.79
CA ALA A 72 7.33 17.60 7.85
C ALA A 72 8.84 17.32 7.76
N ILE A 73 9.24 16.04 7.63
CA ILE A 73 10.67 15.71 7.53
C ILE A 73 11.30 16.24 6.26
N SER A 74 10.57 16.28 5.14
CA SER A 74 11.10 16.81 3.89
C SER A 74 11.32 18.34 3.94
N LEU A 75 10.49 19.07 4.68
CA LEU A 75 10.71 20.50 4.96
C LEU A 75 11.94 20.72 5.85
N VAL A 76 12.03 20.00 6.97
CA VAL A 76 13.15 20.12 7.93
C VAL A 76 14.50 19.78 7.28
N THR A 77 14.51 18.81 6.38
CA THR A 77 15.76 18.34 5.73
C THR A 77 16.03 18.97 4.36
N ASN A 78 15.23 19.98 3.97
CA ASN A 78 15.33 20.66 2.66
C ASN A 78 15.23 19.70 1.45
N GLU A 79 14.48 18.59 1.63
CA GLU A 79 14.20 17.62 0.55
C GLU A 79 12.82 17.83 -0.09
N TYR A 80 12.06 18.80 0.39
CA TYR A 80 10.76 19.15 -0.18
C TYR A 80 10.92 19.68 -1.61
N LYS A 81 10.21 19.05 -2.55
CA LYS A 81 10.19 19.46 -3.96
C LYS A 81 8.77 19.32 -4.51
N ALA A 82 8.15 20.45 -4.81
CA ALA A 82 6.89 20.45 -5.55
C ALA A 82 7.17 20.08 -7.00
N THR A 83 6.64 18.95 -7.45
CA THR A 83 6.83 18.44 -8.81
C THR A 83 5.53 17.92 -9.41
N ALA A 84 5.34 18.18 -10.71
CA ALA A 84 4.24 17.64 -11.50
C ALA A 84 4.65 17.55 -12.97
N GLY A 85 3.86 16.89 -13.82
CA GLY A 85 4.03 16.94 -15.29
C GLY A 85 4.01 15.58 -15.99
N SER A 86 3.98 14.46 -15.25
CA SER A 86 3.69 13.18 -15.87
C SER A 86 2.18 13.04 -16.14
N SER A 87 1.78 12.12 -17.04
CA SER A 87 0.38 11.94 -17.42
C SER A 87 -0.54 11.73 -16.20
N PRO A 88 -1.37 12.71 -15.79
CA PRO A 88 -2.19 12.59 -14.59
C PRO A 88 -3.25 11.50 -14.70
N MET A 89 -3.87 11.33 -15.88
CA MET A 89 -4.88 10.30 -16.09
C MET A 89 -4.30 8.90 -15.93
N LEU A 90 -3.11 8.64 -16.49
CA LEU A 90 -2.45 7.34 -16.32
C LEU A 90 -2.03 7.11 -14.87
N ARG A 91 -1.56 8.13 -14.17
CA ARG A 91 -1.26 8.07 -12.73
C ARG A 91 -2.48 7.67 -11.91
N PHE A 92 -3.61 8.29 -12.21
CA PHE A 92 -4.88 8.00 -11.55
C PHE A 92 -5.33 6.55 -11.79
N VAL A 93 -5.30 6.09 -13.04
CA VAL A 93 -5.67 4.70 -13.41
C VAL A 93 -4.72 3.68 -12.77
N LEU A 94 -3.41 3.94 -12.77
CA LEU A 94 -2.45 3.06 -12.11
C LEU A 94 -2.69 2.97 -10.60
N GLY A 95 -3.07 4.09 -9.97
CA GLY A 95 -3.47 4.11 -8.55
C GLY A 95 -4.69 3.23 -8.29
N ALA A 96 -5.73 3.35 -9.12
CA ALA A 96 -6.94 2.53 -9.01
C ALA A 96 -6.62 1.03 -9.16
N ILE A 97 -5.85 0.66 -10.19
CA ILE A 97 -5.44 -0.74 -10.43
C ILE A 97 -4.64 -1.29 -9.24
N MET A 98 -3.71 -0.51 -8.67
CA MET A 98 -2.93 -0.95 -7.50
C MET A 98 -3.83 -1.33 -6.33
N VAL A 99 -4.87 -0.55 -6.03
CA VAL A 99 -5.74 -0.84 -4.90
C VAL A 99 -6.72 -1.95 -5.22
N ILE A 100 -7.28 -2.02 -6.42
CA ILE A 100 -8.15 -3.14 -6.84
C ILE A 100 -7.39 -4.47 -6.69
N GLY A 101 -6.19 -4.58 -7.26
CA GLY A 101 -5.37 -5.79 -7.12
C GLY A 101 -5.01 -6.12 -5.67
N ALA A 102 -4.68 -5.11 -4.87
CA ALA A 102 -4.39 -5.27 -3.44
C ALA A 102 -5.62 -5.72 -2.63
N LEU A 103 -6.83 -5.25 -2.95
CA LEU A 103 -8.04 -5.65 -2.27
C LEU A 103 -8.53 -7.03 -2.71
N VAL A 104 -8.19 -7.49 -3.89
CA VAL A 104 -8.40 -8.90 -4.30
C VAL A 104 -7.54 -9.84 -3.45
N PHE A 105 -6.28 -9.52 -3.21
CA PHE A 105 -5.38 -10.27 -2.32
C PHE A 105 -5.67 -10.04 -0.84
N LEU A 106 -6.46 -9.03 -0.48
CA LEU A 106 -6.71 -8.54 0.87
C LEU A 106 -5.46 -7.96 1.55
N GLY A 107 -4.65 -7.22 0.79
CA GLY A 107 -3.50 -6.52 1.37
C GLY A 107 -2.55 -5.88 0.35
N CYS A 108 -1.91 -4.78 0.74
CA CYS A 108 -0.84 -4.17 -0.06
C CYS A 108 0.50 -4.92 0.13
N PRO A 109 1.55 -4.61 -0.65
CA PRO A 109 2.86 -5.27 -0.51
C PRO A 109 3.47 -5.18 0.88
N LEU A 110 3.24 -4.09 1.61
CA LEU A 110 3.67 -3.99 3.01
C LEU A 110 2.98 -5.04 3.86
N ARG A 111 1.63 -5.12 3.79
CA ARG A 111 0.88 -6.12 4.52
C ARG A 111 1.24 -7.55 4.10
N MET A 112 1.56 -7.79 2.83
CA MET A 112 2.05 -9.09 2.38
C MET A 112 3.27 -9.53 3.19
N VAL A 113 4.24 -8.63 3.43
CA VAL A 113 5.42 -8.92 4.28
C VAL A 113 5.02 -9.19 5.73
N LEU A 114 4.08 -8.43 6.30
CA LEU A 114 3.56 -8.67 7.65
C LEU A 114 2.88 -10.03 7.77
N ARG A 115 2.07 -10.42 6.78
CA ARG A 115 1.43 -11.73 6.70
C ARG A 115 2.45 -12.86 6.58
N MET A 116 3.50 -12.68 5.76
CA MET A 116 4.61 -13.64 5.69
C MET A 116 5.30 -13.81 7.05
N ALA A 117 5.51 -12.72 7.78
CA ALA A 117 6.10 -12.74 9.13
C ALA A 117 5.18 -13.37 10.20
N ALA A 118 3.89 -13.53 9.91
CA ALA A 118 2.95 -14.26 10.75
C ALA A 118 2.76 -15.74 10.34
N GLY A 119 3.48 -16.20 9.30
CA GLY A 119 3.39 -17.59 8.82
C GLY A 119 2.28 -17.84 7.81
N ASP A 120 1.65 -16.80 7.23
CA ASP A 120 0.64 -16.95 6.20
C ASP A 120 1.26 -17.38 4.85
N LEU A 121 1.12 -18.65 4.51
CA LEU A 121 1.65 -19.21 3.26
C LEU A 121 0.98 -18.62 2.01
N ASN A 122 -0.24 -18.09 2.10
CA ASN A 122 -0.88 -17.41 0.97
C ASN A 122 -0.12 -16.12 0.57
N ALA A 123 0.55 -15.48 1.53
CA ALA A 123 1.36 -14.30 1.26
C ALA A 123 2.67 -14.63 0.52
N TYR A 124 3.26 -15.80 0.76
CA TYR A 124 4.42 -16.28 -0.01
C TYR A 124 4.04 -16.61 -1.46
N VAL A 125 2.86 -17.22 -1.66
CA VAL A 125 2.31 -17.43 -3.01
C VAL A 125 2.08 -16.10 -3.73
N ALA A 126 1.51 -15.12 -3.04
CA ALA A 126 1.28 -13.78 -3.58
C ALA A 126 2.58 -13.02 -3.91
N LEU A 127 3.68 -13.28 -3.16
CA LEU A 127 5.00 -12.71 -3.45
C LEU A 127 5.50 -13.11 -4.84
N VAL A 128 5.21 -14.35 -5.29
CA VAL A 128 5.57 -14.79 -6.65
C VAL A 128 4.88 -13.92 -7.70
N GLY A 129 3.57 -13.64 -7.52
CA GLY A 129 2.84 -12.73 -8.39
C GLY A 129 3.40 -11.31 -8.36
N PHE A 130 3.66 -10.78 -7.16
CA PHE A 130 4.21 -9.45 -6.99
C PHE A 130 5.57 -9.27 -7.66
N ALA A 131 6.48 -10.23 -7.46
CA ALA A 131 7.80 -10.23 -8.09
C ALA A 131 7.69 -10.37 -9.62
N GLY A 132 6.78 -11.22 -10.12
CA GLY A 132 6.50 -11.35 -11.55
C GLY A 132 5.99 -10.05 -12.18
N GLY A 133 5.05 -9.37 -11.51
CA GLY A 133 4.55 -8.06 -11.95
C GLY A 133 5.65 -6.99 -11.99
N ILE A 134 6.52 -6.95 -10.96
CA ILE A 134 7.67 -6.05 -10.93
C ILE A 134 8.67 -6.38 -12.05
N ALA A 135 8.94 -7.66 -12.31
CA ALA A 135 9.82 -8.08 -13.40
C ALA A 135 9.28 -7.63 -14.76
N THR A 136 7.98 -7.79 -14.99
CA THR A 136 7.30 -7.31 -16.20
C THR A 136 7.40 -5.79 -16.33
N GLY A 137 7.08 -5.04 -15.28
CA GLY A 137 7.22 -3.58 -15.26
C GLY A 137 8.66 -3.12 -15.51
N SER A 138 9.63 -3.81 -14.91
CA SER A 138 11.07 -3.55 -15.11
C SER A 138 11.53 -3.81 -16.55
N PHE A 139 10.95 -4.83 -17.21
CA PHE A 139 11.19 -5.06 -18.64
C PHE A 139 10.72 -3.87 -19.48
N PHE A 140 9.51 -3.34 -19.23
CA PHE A 140 9.01 -2.17 -19.95
C PHE A 140 9.83 -0.91 -19.67
N LEU A 141 10.31 -0.72 -18.43
CA LEU A 141 11.24 0.37 -18.10
C LEU A 141 12.54 0.27 -18.93
N LYS A 142 13.14 -0.92 -19.03
CA LYS A 142 14.32 -1.15 -19.90
C LYS A 142 14.03 -0.88 -21.36
N LYS A 143 12.80 -1.07 -21.81
CA LYS A 143 12.36 -0.79 -23.20
C LYS A 143 11.99 0.69 -23.42
N GLY A 144 12.16 1.56 -22.42
CA GLY A 144 11.96 2.99 -22.55
C GLY A 144 10.55 3.47 -22.19
N PHE A 145 9.79 2.71 -21.40
CA PHE A 145 8.52 3.17 -20.84
C PHE A 145 8.72 4.46 -20.01
N SER A 146 7.83 5.43 -20.21
CA SER A 146 7.82 6.69 -19.45
C SER A 146 6.42 7.31 -19.46
N LEU A 147 5.95 7.75 -18.29
CA LEU A 147 4.71 8.52 -18.15
C LEU A 147 4.88 10.01 -18.46
N GLY A 148 6.06 10.43 -18.92
CA GLY A 148 6.43 11.82 -19.11
C GLY A 148 7.41 12.30 -18.05
N ARG A 149 7.86 13.55 -18.21
CA ARG A 149 8.86 14.18 -17.34
C ARG A 149 8.17 15.03 -16.29
N ALA A 150 8.56 14.86 -15.03
CA ALA A 150 8.14 15.77 -13.96
C ALA A 150 9.05 17.01 -13.95
N TYR A 151 8.44 18.15 -13.72
CA TYR A 151 9.08 19.46 -13.60
C TYR A 151 8.83 20.05 -12.23
N GLU A 152 9.68 20.94 -11.77
CA GLU A 152 9.42 21.71 -10.56
C GLU A 152 8.24 22.67 -10.80
N THR A 153 7.35 22.73 -9.82
CA THR A 153 6.15 23.57 -9.83
C THR A 153 6.15 24.52 -8.63
N GLN A 154 5.14 25.39 -8.55
CA GLN A 154 4.98 26.25 -7.37
C GLN A 154 4.89 25.39 -6.09
N LYS A 155 5.59 25.82 -5.04
CA LYS A 155 5.64 25.12 -3.75
C LYS A 155 4.26 24.81 -3.18
N SER A 156 3.29 25.72 -3.37
CA SER A 156 1.92 25.56 -2.91
C SER A 156 1.21 24.34 -3.49
N SER A 157 1.51 23.91 -4.72
CA SER A 157 0.87 22.75 -5.34
C SER A 157 1.16 21.45 -4.60
N GLY A 158 2.37 21.32 -4.01
CA GLY A 158 2.75 20.14 -3.24
C GLY A 158 2.19 20.12 -1.81
N TYR A 159 1.68 21.25 -1.29
CA TYR A 159 1.05 21.29 0.04
C TYR A 159 -0.38 20.76 0.03
N VAL A 160 -1.01 20.73 -1.14
CA VAL A 160 -2.46 20.44 -1.27
C VAL A 160 -2.84 19.13 -0.60
N LEU A 161 -2.17 18.01 -0.91
CA LEU A 161 -2.58 16.72 -0.35
C LEU A 161 -2.33 16.60 1.16
N PRO A 162 -1.14 16.92 1.72
CA PRO A 162 -0.91 16.86 3.16
C PRO A 162 -1.88 17.75 3.95
N VAL A 163 -2.13 18.97 3.47
CA VAL A 163 -3.04 19.91 4.12
C VAL A 163 -4.50 19.43 4.02
N LEU A 164 -4.92 18.93 2.85
CA LEU A 164 -6.26 18.38 2.66
C LEU A 164 -6.52 17.19 3.61
N LEU A 165 -5.58 16.24 3.70
CA LEU A 165 -5.72 15.09 4.59
C LEU A 165 -5.80 15.51 6.06
N LEU A 166 -4.97 16.48 6.47
CA LEU A 166 -5.01 17.03 7.83
C LEU A 166 -6.33 17.76 8.10
N ALA A 167 -6.82 18.57 7.15
CA ALA A 167 -8.08 19.27 7.28
C ALA A 167 -9.26 18.29 7.39
N LEU A 168 -9.30 17.25 6.54
CA LEU A 168 -10.31 16.20 6.62
C LEU A 168 -10.28 15.47 7.96
N PHE A 169 -9.08 15.18 8.46
CA PHE A 169 -8.92 14.55 9.78
C PHE A 169 -9.50 15.42 10.91
N ILE A 170 -9.16 16.71 10.92
CA ILE A 170 -9.66 17.67 11.93
C ILE A 170 -11.19 17.81 11.82
N ILE A 171 -11.73 17.96 10.60
CA ILE A 171 -13.18 18.03 10.38
C ILE A 171 -13.86 16.79 10.96
N GLY A 172 -13.36 15.59 10.65
CA GLY A 172 -13.95 14.36 11.18
C GLY A 172 -13.88 14.25 12.70
N ALA A 173 -12.75 14.66 13.28
CA ALA A 173 -12.55 14.63 14.74
C ALA A 173 -13.49 15.61 15.48
N VAL A 174 -13.78 16.78 14.89
CA VAL A 174 -14.64 17.81 15.49
C VAL A 174 -16.12 17.54 15.25
N THR A 175 -16.49 17.11 14.04
CA THR A 175 -17.91 17.02 13.64
C THR A 175 -18.51 15.62 13.78
N GLY A 176 -17.68 14.57 13.84
CA GLY A 176 -18.16 13.17 13.85
C GLY A 176 -18.92 12.76 12.57
N VAL A 177 -18.77 13.50 11.45
CA VAL A 177 -19.59 13.33 10.24
C VAL A 177 -19.28 12.05 9.46
N TYR A 178 -18.14 11.41 9.74
CA TYR A 178 -17.69 10.24 9.00
C TYR A 178 -18.42 8.97 9.42
N ALA A 179 -18.60 8.07 8.45
CA ALA A 179 -19.09 6.74 8.74
C ALA A 179 -18.03 5.95 9.52
N ALA A 180 -18.48 5.19 10.53
CA ALA A 180 -17.63 4.35 11.35
C ALA A 180 -18.24 2.94 11.47
N SER A 181 -17.39 1.92 11.29
CA SER A 181 -17.78 0.53 11.47
C SER A 181 -18.01 0.19 12.94
N THR A 182 -19.08 -0.53 13.24
CA THR A 182 -19.34 -1.12 14.56
C THR A 182 -18.73 -2.53 14.70
N GLU A 183 -18.47 -3.19 13.57
CA GLU A 183 -17.90 -4.54 13.50
C GLU A 183 -16.91 -4.66 12.33
N GLY A 184 -16.20 -5.79 12.27
CA GLY A 184 -15.26 -6.09 11.20
C GLY A 184 -13.91 -5.34 11.33
N PRO A 185 -13.11 -5.29 10.26
CA PRO A 185 -11.77 -4.68 10.31
C PRO A 185 -11.76 -3.17 10.55
N GLY A 186 -12.84 -2.47 10.18
CA GLY A 186 -12.95 -1.02 10.36
C GLY A 186 -13.16 -0.61 11.82
N SER A 187 -13.80 -1.47 12.63
CA SER A 187 -14.00 -1.21 14.06
C SER A 187 -12.76 -1.52 14.90
N LYS A 188 -11.76 -2.20 14.33
CA LYS A 188 -10.50 -2.53 15.01
C LYS A 188 -9.44 -1.50 14.64
N HIS A 189 -8.99 -0.76 15.63
CA HIS A 189 -7.95 0.26 15.44
C HIS A 189 -7.26 0.57 16.77
N ALA A 190 -6.00 0.95 16.69
CA ALA A 190 -5.28 1.49 17.83
C ALA A 190 -5.87 2.87 18.22
N PRO A 191 -5.67 3.35 19.46
CA PRO A 191 -6.06 4.70 19.85
C PRO A 191 -5.56 5.76 18.86
N VAL A 192 -6.42 6.72 18.52
CA VAL A 192 -6.18 7.72 17.46
C VAL A 192 -4.83 8.41 17.60
N LEU A 193 -4.45 8.81 18.82
CA LEU A 193 -3.17 9.50 19.08
C LEU A 193 -1.97 8.57 18.81
N ILE A 194 -2.05 7.31 19.22
CA ILE A 194 -0.99 6.31 19.00
C ILE A 194 -0.86 6.05 17.50
N SER A 195 -1.98 5.85 16.81
CA SER A 195 -2.02 5.68 15.35
C SER A 195 -1.39 6.85 14.61
N LEU A 196 -1.74 8.07 14.99
CA LEU A 196 -1.24 9.29 14.36
C LEU A 196 0.27 9.46 14.59
N VAL A 197 0.73 9.34 15.84
CA VAL A 197 2.16 9.51 16.18
C VAL A 197 3.01 8.42 15.53
N ALA A 198 2.59 7.17 15.61
CA ALA A 198 3.31 6.07 14.94
C ALA A 198 3.39 6.28 13.42
N ALA A 199 2.29 6.71 12.80
CA ALA A 199 2.25 6.97 11.37
C ALA A 199 3.09 8.19 10.96
N LEU A 200 3.14 9.26 11.75
CA LEU A 200 4.04 10.41 11.54
C LEU A 200 5.50 9.95 11.52
N LEU A 201 5.90 9.14 12.48
CA LEU A 201 7.26 8.60 12.56
C LEU A 201 7.57 7.67 11.39
N ILE A 202 6.64 6.77 11.02
CA ILE A 202 6.79 5.90 9.85
C ILE A 202 6.88 6.72 8.57
N GLY A 203 6.05 7.75 8.41
CA GLY A 203 6.10 8.67 7.27
C GLY A 203 7.47 9.34 7.13
N ALA A 204 8.02 9.85 8.23
CA ALA A 204 9.34 10.47 8.26
C ALA A 204 10.46 9.45 7.94
N LEU A 205 10.43 8.27 8.55
CA LEU A 205 11.40 7.19 8.29
C LEU A 205 11.33 6.70 6.84
N ALA A 206 10.12 6.48 6.32
CA ALA A 206 9.91 6.02 4.94
C ALA A 206 10.36 7.06 3.90
N GLN A 207 10.21 8.37 4.20
CA GLN A 207 10.74 9.43 3.35
C GLN A 207 12.27 9.43 3.35
N LYS A 208 12.91 9.39 4.51
CA LYS A 208 14.38 9.44 4.65
C LYS A 208 15.06 8.20 4.10
N SER A 209 14.49 7.02 4.33
CA SER A 209 15.03 5.74 3.83
C SER A 209 14.62 5.45 2.38
N ARG A 210 13.70 6.24 1.80
CA ARG A 210 13.10 5.99 0.48
C ARG A 210 12.41 4.62 0.40
N MET A 211 11.88 4.15 1.51
CA MET A 211 11.22 2.85 1.62
C MET A 211 10.20 2.62 0.50
N CYS A 212 10.36 1.51 -0.22
CA CYS A 212 9.46 1.12 -1.30
C CYS A 212 9.51 -0.40 -1.51
N PHE A 213 8.40 -1.09 -1.29
CA PHE A 213 8.34 -2.54 -1.44
C PHE A 213 8.50 -3.01 -2.89
N ALA A 214 7.93 -2.28 -3.85
CA ALA A 214 8.17 -2.57 -5.26
C ALA A 214 9.59 -2.18 -5.70
N GLY A 215 10.10 -1.06 -5.17
CA GLY A 215 11.46 -0.61 -5.43
C GLY A 215 12.52 -1.60 -4.97
N SER A 216 12.32 -2.27 -3.83
CA SER A 216 13.28 -3.24 -3.31
C SER A 216 13.55 -4.40 -4.29
N ILE A 217 12.51 -4.99 -4.86
CA ILE A 217 12.64 -6.07 -5.84
C ILE A 217 13.10 -5.52 -7.21
N ARG A 218 12.54 -4.37 -7.63
CA ARG A 218 12.94 -3.72 -8.89
C ARG A 218 14.45 -3.42 -8.92
N ASP A 219 14.99 -2.87 -7.85
CA ASP A 219 16.39 -2.45 -7.81
C ASP A 219 17.34 -3.66 -7.79
N VAL A 220 16.92 -4.78 -7.18
CA VAL A 220 17.62 -6.06 -7.31
C VAL A 220 17.63 -6.54 -8.76
N ILE A 221 16.48 -6.52 -9.45
CA ILE A 221 16.35 -6.97 -10.86
C ILE A 221 17.15 -6.08 -11.81
N LEU A 222 17.09 -4.75 -11.62
CA LEU A 222 17.69 -3.80 -12.55
C LEU A 222 19.16 -3.54 -12.30
N MET A 223 19.58 -3.46 -11.05
CA MET A 223 20.89 -2.94 -10.63
C MET A 223 21.64 -3.86 -9.66
N LYS A 224 21.05 -4.99 -9.23
CA LYS A 224 21.57 -5.88 -8.19
C LYS A 224 21.84 -5.13 -6.86
N ASN A 225 21.06 -4.08 -6.58
CA ASN A 225 21.16 -3.30 -5.35
C ASN A 225 20.19 -3.86 -4.31
N PHE A 226 20.70 -4.21 -3.12
CA PHE A 226 19.95 -4.83 -2.02
C PHE A 226 19.59 -3.83 -0.90
N ASP A 227 19.94 -2.55 -1.01
CA ASP A 227 19.76 -1.55 0.04
C ASP A 227 18.29 -1.44 0.49
N LEU A 228 17.35 -1.27 -0.44
CA LEU A 228 15.94 -1.21 -0.10
C LEU A 228 15.40 -2.57 0.39
N LEU A 229 15.96 -3.67 -0.06
CA LEU A 229 15.58 -5.00 0.42
C LEU A 229 15.99 -5.22 1.88
N SER A 230 17.10 -4.62 2.34
CA SER A 230 17.52 -4.68 3.74
C SER A 230 16.51 -4.03 4.69
N ILE A 231 15.82 -2.96 4.25
CA ILE A 231 14.73 -2.34 5.01
C ILE A 231 13.59 -3.33 5.21
N ILE A 232 13.19 -4.00 4.12
CA ILE A 232 12.07 -4.96 4.13
C ILE A 232 12.44 -6.18 4.97
N GLY A 233 13.66 -6.68 4.84
CA GLY A 233 14.17 -7.82 5.62
C GLY A 233 14.21 -7.53 7.12
N ALA A 234 14.64 -6.34 7.52
CA ALA A 234 14.66 -5.93 8.92
C ALA A 234 13.25 -5.76 9.50
N LEU A 235 12.32 -5.16 8.73
CA LEU A 235 10.91 -5.08 9.10
C LEU A 235 10.30 -6.48 9.27
N PHE A 236 10.55 -7.38 8.32
CA PHE A 236 10.09 -8.76 8.40
C PHE A 236 10.60 -9.46 9.65
N ALA A 237 11.91 -9.34 9.95
CA ALA A 237 12.53 -9.97 11.11
C ALA A 237 11.91 -9.49 12.43
N VAL A 238 11.71 -8.19 12.61
CA VAL A 238 11.06 -7.63 13.80
C VAL A 238 9.63 -8.15 13.95
N MET A 239 8.85 -8.16 12.86
CA MET A 239 7.47 -8.67 12.91
C MET A 239 7.41 -10.17 13.13
N LEU A 240 8.37 -10.95 12.60
CA LEU A 240 8.46 -12.37 12.88
C LEU A 240 8.73 -12.63 14.38
N ILE A 241 9.69 -11.91 14.96
CA ILE A 241 9.98 -12.00 16.40
C ILE A 241 8.75 -11.63 17.23
N PHE A 242 8.06 -10.53 16.87
CA PHE A 242 6.84 -10.12 17.54
C PHE A 242 5.75 -11.20 17.47
N ASN A 243 5.49 -11.76 16.29
CA ASN A 243 4.46 -12.80 16.13
C ASN A 243 4.80 -14.10 16.87
N LEU A 244 6.09 -14.49 16.90
CA LEU A 244 6.56 -15.64 17.69
C LEU A 244 6.38 -15.39 19.19
N ALA A 245 6.74 -14.20 19.67
CA ALA A 245 6.64 -13.84 21.10
C ALA A 245 5.20 -13.72 21.58
N THR A 246 4.27 -13.29 20.70
CA THR A 246 2.85 -13.11 21.05
C THR A 246 1.97 -14.32 20.70
N GLY A 247 2.55 -15.42 20.18
CA GLY A 247 1.78 -16.61 19.78
C GLY A 247 0.93 -16.41 18.51
N ASN A 248 1.13 -15.34 17.76
CA ASN A 248 0.40 -15.04 16.53
C ASN A 248 1.05 -15.65 15.26
N PHE A 249 2.14 -16.40 15.41
CA PHE A 249 2.76 -17.09 14.29
C PHE A 249 2.05 -18.43 14.02
N HIS A 250 1.49 -18.55 12.82
CA HIS A 250 0.80 -19.76 12.39
C HIS A 250 1.17 -20.10 10.94
N LEU A 251 2.05 -21.11 10.76
CA LEU A 251 2.52 -21.50 9.43
C LEU A 251 1.47 -22.37 8.75
N SER A 252 0.56 -21.75 8.00
CA SER A 252 -0.53 -22.43 7.34
C SER A 252 -1.12 -21.62 6.17
N PHE A 253 -1.83 -22.30 5.27
CA PHE A 253 -2.71 -21.69 4.29
C PHE A 253 -4.09 -21.36 4.86
N SER A 254 -4.54 -22.10 5.85
CA SER A 254 -5.88 -21.96 6.49
C SER A 254 -5.79 -21.24 7.82
N GLY A 255 -6.92 -20.69 8.30
CA GLY A 255 -7.00 -20.01 9.60
C GLY A 255 -6.30 -18.66 9.67
N GLN A 256 -5.82 -18.13 8.56
CA GLN A 256 -5.13 -16.86 8.53
C GLN A 256 -6.11 -15.66 8.62
N PRO A 257 -5.85 -14.67 9.49
CA PRO A 257 -6.73 -13.52 9.64
C PRO A 257 -6.82 -12.70 8.34
N ILE A 258 -8.06 -12.46 7.89
CA ILE A 258 -8.38 -11.65 6.70
C ILE A 258 -7.53 -12.08 5.49
N ALA A 259 -7.58 -13.36 5.14
CA ALA A 259 -6.86 -13.97 4.04
C ALA A 259 -7.76 -14.98 3.31
N HIS A 260 -7.39 -15.41 2.12
CA HIS A 260 -8.03 -16.51 1.40
C HIS A 260 -7.00 -17.35 0.66
N SER A 261 -7.36 -18.61 0.37
CA SER A 261 -6.48 -19.60 -0.25
C SER A 261 -6.73 -19.79 -1.75
N GLN A 262 -7.42 -18.88 -2.42
CA GLN A 262 -7.52 -18.90 -3.88
C GLN A 262 -6.19 -18.41 -4.50
N HIS A 263 -5.21 -19.32 -4.58
CA HIS A 263 -3.81 -18.99 -4.92
C HIS A 263 -3.65 -18.24 -6.24
N LEU A 264 -4.38 -18.65 -7.29
CA LEU A 264 -4.33 -17.98 -8.59
C LEU A 264 -4.67 -16.49 -8.46
N TRP A 265 -5.69 -16.16 -7.67
CA TRP A 265 -6.13 -14.77 -7.50
C TRP A 265 -5.22 -13.97 -6.57
N ASN A 266 -4.58 -14.64 -5.60
CA ASN A 266 -3.49 -14.06 -4.83
C ASN A 266 -2.30 -13.68 -5.74
N ILE A 267 -1.91 -14.56 -6.67
CA ILE A 267 -0.85 -14.31 -7.65
C ILE A 267 -1.23 -13.19 -8.59
N LEU A 268 -2.39 -13.27 -9.25
CA LEU A 268 -2.80 -12.30 -10.27
C LEU A 268 -3.09 -10.91 -9.68
N GLY A 269 -3.73 -10.84 -8.49
CA GLY A 269 -3.96 -9.59 -7.79
C GLY A 269 -2.64 -8.89 -7.47
N MET A 270 -1.68 -9.61 -6.88
CA MET A 270 -0.39 -9.04 -6.53
C MET A 270 0.53 -8.83 -7.74
N TYR A 271 0.36 -9.58 -8.83
CA TYR A 271 1.00 -9.29 -10.11
C TYR A 271 0.55 -7.92 -10.66
N ALA A 272 -0.76 -7.65 -10.66
CA ALA A 272 -1.28 -6.34 -11.07
C ALA A 272 -0.72 -5.21 -10.19
N VAL A 273 -0.65 -5.42 -8.87
CA VAL A 273 -0.05 -4.45 -7.93
C VAL A 273 1.41 -4.20 -8.25
N GLY A 274 2.21 -5.24 -8.44
CA GLY A 274 3.63 -5.14 -8.73
C GLY A 274 3.90 -4.41 -10.05
N PHE A 275 3.16 -4.78 -11.10
CA PHE A 275 3.29 -4.17 -12.41
C PHE A 275 2.88 -2.68 -12.39
N ALA A 276 1.70 -2.36 -11.84
CA ALA A 276 1.24 -0.98 -11.70
C ALA A 276 2.19 -0.13 -10.85
N ALA A 277 2.73 -0.67 -9.75
CA ALA A 277 3.66 0.02 -8.88
C ALA A 277 4.97 0.40 -9.58
N VAL A 278 5.49 -0.45 -10.46
CA VAL A 278 6.68 -0.12 -11.27
C VAL A 278 6.36 0.96 -12.29
N LEU A 279 5.24 0.86 -13.01
CA LEU A 279 4.83 1.87 -13.97
C LEU A 279 4.55 3.23 -13.32
N ALA A 280 3.95 3.24 -12.12
CA ALA A 280 3.70 4.46 -11.33
C ALA A 280 4.95 4.98 -10.59
N GLY A 281 6.06 4.23 -10.58
CA GLY A 281 7.29 4.63 -9.91
C GLY A 281 7.34 4.39 -8.40
N GLY A 282 6.41 3.62 -7.82
CA GLY A 282 6.41 3.26 -6.41
C GLY A 282 5.18 2.49 -5.95
N CYS A 283 5.32 1.69 -4.90
CA CYS A 283 4.22 0.95 -4.27
C CYS A 283 3.21 1.93 -3.59
N PRO A 284 2.03 1.47 -3.16
CA PRO A 284 1.04 2.33 -2.52
C PRO A 284 1.59 3.20 -1.38
N LEU A 285 2.43 2.63 -0.49
CA LEU A 285 3.10 3.42 0.55
C LEU A 285 3.95 4.54 -0.05
N ARG A 286 4.81 4.21 -1.03
CA ARG A 286 5.71 5.20 -1.64
C ARG A 286 4.95 6.33 -2.32
N GLN A 287 3.77 6.08 -2.89
CA GLN A 287 2.95 7.13 -3.49
C GLN A 287 2.48 8.17 -2.45
N ILE A 288 2.03 7.73 -1.26
CA ILE A 288 1.62 8.64 -0.18
C ILE A 288 2.82 9.44 0.33
N ILE A 289 3.96 8.79 0.52
CA ILE A 289 5.20 9.44 0.98
C ILE A 289 5.69 10.48 -0.03
N LEU A 290 5.69 10.16 -1.32
CA LEU A 290 6.06 11.10 -2.38
C LEU A 290 5.09 12.27 -2.48
N ALA A 291 3.79 12.03 -2.31
CA ALA A 291 2.80 13.10 -2.27
C ALA A 291 3.04 14.03 -1.08
N GLY A 292 3.40 13.48 0.10
CA GLY A 292 3.86 14.27 1.25
C GLY A 292 5.14 15.06 0.95
N GLN A 293 6.08 14.51 0.19
CA GLN A 293 7.30 15.22 -0.25
C GLN A 293 7.02 16.37 -1.23
N GLY A 294 5.81 16.46 -1.80
CA GLY A 294 5.40 17.52 -2.72
C GLY A 294 5.10 17.07 -4.16
N SER A 295 5.11 15.75 -4.45
CA SER A 295 4.78 15.25 -5.79
C SER A 295 3.28 15.28 -6.05
N SER A 296 2.81 16.20 -6.88
CA SER A 296 1.42 16.24 -7.35
C SER A 296 1.05 15.01 -8.19
N ASP A 297 2.01 14.45 -8.94
CA ASP A 297 1.82 13.21 -9.70
C ASP A 297 1.47 12.02 -8.77
N SER A 298 2.13 11.95 -7.61
CA SER A 298 1.83 10.93 -6.59
C SER A 298 0.55 11.22 -5.83
N ALA A 299 0.19 12.50 -5.65
CA ALA A 299 -1.11 12.89 -5.11
C ALA A 299 -2.25 12.42 -6.01
N VAL A 300 -2.13 12.58 -7.32
CA VAL A 300 -3.10 12.06 -8.31
C VAL A 300 -3.18 10.54 -8.25
N THR A 301 -2.02 9.86 -8.11
CA THR A 301 -2.01 8.39 -7.93
C THR A 301 -2.75 7.98 -6.65
N PHE A 302 -2.59 8.72 -5.55
CA PHE A 302 -3.32 8.49 -4.30
C PHE A 302 -4.83 8.69 -4.46
N LEU A 303 -5.27 9.73 -5.18
CA LEU A 303 -6.70 9.91 -5.51
C LEU A 303 -7.24 8.75 -6.34
N GLY A 304 -6.43 8.23 -7.28
CA GLY A 304 -6.76 7.01 -8.01
C GLY A 304 -6.89 5.80 -7.09
N MET A 305 -6.02 5.64 -6.09
CA MET A 305 -6.14 4.58 -5.08
C MET A 305 -7.44 4.71 -4.28
N LEU A 306 -7.83 5.93 -3.89
CA LEU A 306 -9.05 6.17 -3.13
C LEU A 306 -10.30 5.81 -3.94
N LEU A 307 -10.37 6.25 -5.22
CA LEU A 307 -11.45 5.87 -6.11
C LEU A 307 -11.44 4.36 -6.40
N GLY A 308 -10.27 3.77 -6.64
CA GLY A 308 -10.14 2.33 -6.85
C GLY A 308 -10.68 1.50 -5.68
N ALA A 309 -10.48 1.96 -4.45
CA ALA A 309 -11.07 1.34 -3.25
C ALA A 309 -12.59 1.47 -3.22
N ALA A 310 -13.13 2.64 -3.57
CA ALA A 310 -14.57 2.85 -3.66
C ALA A 310 -15.21 1.96 -4.74
N LEU A 311 -14.64 1.93 -5.95
CA LEU A 311 -15.11 1.07 -7.03
C LEU A 311 -15.04 -0.41 -6.64
N ALA A 312 -13.95 -0.83 -5.99
CA ALA A 312 -13.78 -2.22 -5.58
C ALA A 312 -14.90 -2.70 -4.65
N HIS A 313 -15.35 -1.86 -3.72
CA HIS A 313 -16.46 -2.23 -2.83
C HIS A 313 -17.82 -2.06 -3.46
N ASN A 314 -18.06 -0.97 -4.21
CA ASN A 314 -19.37 -0.71 -4.84
C ASN A 314 -19.72 -1.75 -5.91
N PHE A 315 -18.72 -2.30 -6.60
CA PHE A 315 -18.91 -3.32 -7.65
C PHE A 315 -18.51 -4.73 -7.23
N ASN A 316 -18.31 -4.97 -5.91
CA ASN A 316 -17.94 -6.28 -5.36
C ASN A 316 -16.71 -6.91 -6.02
N LEU A 317 -15.66 -6.09 -6.25
CA LEU A 317 -14.40 -6.55 -6.85
C LEU A 317 -13.41 -7.10 -5.82
N VAL A 318 -13.70 -6.94 -4.53
CA VAL A 318 -12.81 -7.31 -3.42
C VAL A 318 -12.76 -8.81 -3.17
N GLY A 319 -11.64 -9.28 -2.60
CA GLY A 319 -11.57 -10.61 -2.03
C GLY A 319 -12.38 -10.68 -0.71
N ALA A 320 -13.00 -11.82 -0.47
CA ALA A 320 -13.57 -12.16 0.84
C ALA A 320 -12.56 -12.98 1.65
N ALA A 321 -12.50 -12.76 2.96
CA ALA A 321 -11.71 -13.62 3.83
C ALA A 321 -12.32 -15.04 3.90
N ALA A 322 -11.45 -16.05 3.99
CA ALA A 322 -11.89 -17.40 4.27
C ALA A 322 -12.49 -17.46 5.68
N LYS A 323 -13.54 -18.26 5.84
CA LYS A 323 -14.15 -18.57 7.14
C LYS A 323 -14.02 -20.07 7.40
N ALA A 324 -13.59 -20.43 8.62
CA ALA A 324 -13.62 -21.84 9.05
C ALA A 324 -15.08 -22.32 9.17
N ALA A 325 -15.28 -23.64 9.04
CA ALA A 325 -16.59 -24.23 9.35
C ALA A 325 -16.92 -23.99 10.83
N THR A 326 -18.17 -23.68 11.10
CA THR A 326 -18.74 -23.65 12.44
C THR A 326 -19.79 -24.79 12.54
N GLU A 327 -20.37 -25.03 13.72
CA GLU A 327 -21.42 -26.04 13.90
C GLU A 327 -22.63 -25.76 13.00
N THR A 328 -22.85 -24.51 12.60
CA THR A 328 -24.03 -24.07 11.83
C THR A 328 -23.72 -23.64 10.39
N GLU A 329 -22.46 -23.34 10.05
CA GLU A 329 -22.07 -22.85 8.73
C GLU A 329 -20.90 -23.65 8.14
N ALA A 330 -21.00 -24.02 6.87
CA ALA A 330 -19.94 -24.67 6.14
C ALA A 330 -18.72 -23.72 5.94
N ALA A 331 -17.52 -24.29 5.82
CA ALA A 331 -16.32 -23.53 5.53
C ALA A 331 -16.46 -22.74 4.22
N VAL A 332 -16.06 -21.46 4.23
CA VAL A 332 -16.03 -20.61 3.05
C VAL A 332 -14.57 -20.39 2.66
N LEU A 333 -14.22 -20.75 1.42
CA LEU A 333 -12.85 -20.62 0.89
C LEU A 333 -12.41 -19.15 0.74
N GLY A 334 -13.34 -18.21 0.74
CA GLY A 334 -13.05 -16.80 0.50
C GLY A 334 -12.61 -16.53 -0.93
N GLY A 335 -11.91 -15.40 -1.11
CA GLY A 335 -11.39 -14.95 -2.42
C GLY A 335 -12.37 -14.05 -3.18
N PRO A 336 -11.97 -13.56 -4.36
CA PRO A 336 -12.79 -12.66 -5.16
C PRO A 336 -13.98 -13.38 -5.80
N ALA A 337 -15.15 -12.71 -5.80
CA ALA A 337 -16.29 -13.10 -6.60
C ALA A 337 -16.01 -12.93 -8.10
N MET A 338 -16.90 -13.37 -8.99
CA MET A 338 -16.70 -13.29 -10.44
C MET A 338 -16.39 -11.87 -10.92
N PRO A 339 -17.05 -10.79 -10.46
CA PRO A 339 -16.68 -9.43 -10.85
C PRO A 339 -15.22 -9.08 -10.50
N GLY A 340 -14.73 -9.48 -9.33
CA GLY A 340 -13.34 -9.25 -8.92
C GLY A 340 -12.33 -10.04 -9.77
N LYS A 341 -12.66 -11.25 -10.18
CA LYS A 341 -11.86 -12.07 -11.09
C LYS A 341 -11.71 -11.39 -12.45
N ILE A 342 -12.82 -10.95 -13.03
CA ILE A 342 -12.83 -10.23 -14.32
C ILE A 342 -12.06 -8.92 -14.19
N ALA A 343 -12.27 -8.16 -13.10
CA ALA A 343 -11.59 -6.89 -12.88
C ALA A 343 -10.06 -7.04 -12.86
N VAL A 344 -9.52 -8.07 -12.20
CA VAL A 344 -8.07 -8.31 -12.19
C VAL A 344 -7.53 -8.61 -13.57
N ILE A 345 -8.23 -9.44 -14.37
CA ILE A 345 -7.82 -9.74 -15.76
C ILE A 345 -7.83 -8.47 -16.60
N VAL A 346 -8.90 -7.67 -16.52
CA VAL A 346 -9.02 -6.39 -17.23
C VAL A 346 -7.92 -5.42 -16.78
N CYS A 347 -7.65 -5.31 -15.50
CA CYS A 347 -6.57 -4.48 -14.96
C CYS A 347 -5.20 -4.90 -15.53
N ILE A 348 -4.90 -6.20 -15.57
CA ILE A 348 -3.64 -6.70 -16.14
C ILE A 348 -3.55 -6.38 -17.64
N ALA A 349 -4.62 -6.62 -18.41
CA ALA A 349 -4.66 -6.28 -19.82
C ALA A 349 -4.43 -4.78 -20.05
N LEU A 350 -5.10 -3.93 -19.26
CA LEU A 350 -4.93 -2.48 -19.33
C LEU A 350 -3.50 -2.04 -18.97
N LEU A 351 -2.85 -2.69 -18.01
CA LEU A 351 -1.44 -2.41 -17.67
C LEU A 351 -0.52 -2.70 -18.87
N PHE A 352 -0.73 -3.80 -19.60
CA PHE A 352 0.03 -4.10 -20.83
C PHE A 352 -0.20 -3.05 -21.90
N VAL A 353 -1.45 -2.61 -22.12
CA VAL A 353 -1.78 -1.55 -23.06
C VAL A 353 -1.09 -0.24 -22.67
N ILE A 354 -1.19 0.18 -21.39
CA ILE A 354 -0.53 1.38 -20.90
C ILE A 354 0.99 1.28 -21.08
N ALA A 355 1.58 0.14 -20.72
CA ALA A 355 3.02 -0.07 -20.83
C ALA A 355 3.49 -0.02 -22.30
N ALA A 356 2.79 -0.68 -23.22
CA ALA A 356 3.12 -0.71 -24.63
C ALA A 356 2.92 0.65 -25.32
N ALA A 357 1.82 1.34 -25.02
CA ALA A 357 1.50 2.64 -25.62
C ALA A 357 2.47 3.77 -25.22
N ASN A 358 3.09 3.65 -24.02
CA ASN A 358 3.99 4.68 -23.48
C ASN A 358 5.48 4.31 -23.60
N MET A 359 5.82 3.30 -24.42
CA MET A 359 7.21 3.06 -24.78
C MET A 359 7.69 4.09 -25.80
N LYS A 360 8.85 4.70 -25.56
CA LYS A 360 9.50 5.53 -26.59
C LYS A 360 9.86 4.64 -27.78
N ARG A 361 9.25 4.91 -28.92
CA ARG A 361 9.72 4.33 -30.19
C ARG A 361 11.18 4.78 -30.38
N ARG A 362 12.12 3.83 -30.44
CA ARG A 362 13.47 4.14 -30.92
C ARG A 362 13.30 4.76 -32.30
N LYS A 363 13.60 6.05 -32.45
CA LYS A 363 13.86 6.59 -33.81
C LYS A 363 15.03 5.77 -34.35
N LYS A 364 14.77 5.01 -35.43
CA LYS A 364 15.81 4.39 -36.26
C LYS A 364 16.68 5.48 -36.87
#